data_6ca5627df173fa85cd13d491d1285ab7
#
_entry.id   6ca5627df173fa85cd13d491d1285ab7
#
_cell.length_a   1.000
_cell.length_b   1.000
_cell.length_c   1.000
_cell.angle_alpha   90.00
_cell.angle_beta   90.00
_cell.angle_gamma   90.00
#
_symmetry.space_group_name_H-M   'P 1'
#
loop_
_entity.id
_entity.type
_entity.pdbx_description
1 polymer ?
#
loop_
_entity_poly.entity_id
_entity_poly.type
_entity_poly.pdbx_seq_one_letter_code
_entity_poly.pdbx_strand_id
1 'polypeptide(L)'
;MPKSLFALTTLVFASFAGLALAADPAPVKKLILPGESFLVAGRPAFILLPPEEKRAKPQPWIMYAPTLPPYPDAAEKWMHEQFTGAGVAVAGIDVGEAYGSPKGSEQFTDLYDELTKNRGYAPKACVLGRSRGGLLVTSWATDNPDKVSGLAGIYPVFDFRTYPGLAKAAGAYGLTAAELEAQAKQLNPIERVGKLAHAKVPAFLIHGDQDKVVPLKENSAEFDARYKAAGAEDKVTLVIAPGQGHNYWEGFFKCQELVDFAIAQAKAGAATK
;
A
#
# COMPACT_ATOMS: atom_id res chain seq x y z
N MET A 1 -46.76 -79.23 -4.54
CA MET A 1 -45.44 -78.68 -4.91
C MET A 1 -45.67 -77.18 -5.21
N PRO A 2 -45.23 -76.28 -4.33
CA PRO A 2 -45.37 -74.83 -4.63
C PRO A 2 -44.07 -74.31 -5.31
N LYS A 3 -44.29 -73.52 -6.36
CA LYS A 3 -43.27 -72.83 -7.12
C LYS A 3 -42.82 -71.55 -6.38
N SER A 4 -41.54 -71.46 -6.03
CA SER A 4 -40.91 -70.25 -5.49
C SER A 4 -40.75 -69.18 -6.55
N LEU A 5 -41.30 -68.02 -6.31
CA LEU A 5 -41.07 -66.82 -7.10
C LEU A 5 -39.92 -66.02 -6.48
N PHE A 6 -38.79 -65.92 -7.18
CA PHE A 6 -37.69 -65.00 -6.79
C PHE A 6 -38.00 -63.63 -7.34
N ALA A 7 -38.21 -62.66 -6.44
CA ALA A 7 -38.29 -61.24 -6.82
C ALA A 7 -36.87 -60.65 -6.82
N LEU A 8 -36.44 -60.15 -7.99
CA LEU A 8 -35.17 -59.48 -8.18
C LEU A 8 -35.41 -57.99 -7.91
N THR A 9 -34.88 -57.48 -6.78
CA THR A 9 -34.97 -56.07 -6.43
C THR A 9 -33.79 -55.35 -7.05
N THR A 10 -34.04 -54.52 -8.08
CA THR A 10 -33.02 -53.68 -8.71
C THR A 10 -32.84 -52.40 -7.89
N LEU A 11 -31.65 -52.24 -7.25
CA LEU A 11 -31.27 -51.04 -6.52
C LEU A 11 -30.76 -49.99 -7.53
N VAL A 12 -31.51 -48.91 -7.73
CA VAL A 12 -31.11 -47.77 -8.57
C VAL A 12 -30.29 -46.82 -7.68
N PHE A 13 -28.98 -46.78 -7.90
CA PHE A 13 -28.11 -45.73 -7.32
C PHE A 13 -28.29 -44.43 -8.12
N ALA A 14 -28.95 -43.43 -7.52
CA ALA A 14 -29.00 -42.10 -8.03
C ALA A 14 -27.70 -41.38 -7.64
N SER A 15 -26.77 -41.20 -8.58
CA SER A 15 -25.60 -40.37 -8.40
C SER A 15 -25.98 -38.91 -8.41
N PHE A 16 -25.99 -38.26 -7.24
CA PHE A 16 -26.05 -36.80 -7.14
C PHE A 16 -24.69 -36.23 -7.54
N ALA A 17 -24.52 -35.82 -8.79
CA ALA A 17 -23.45 -34.97 -9.20
C ALA A 17 -23.72 -33.57 -8.60
N GLY A 18 -23.06 -33.22 -7.51
CA GLY A 18 -23.08 -31.87 -6.98
C GLY A 18 -22.48 -30.91 -8.01
N LEU A 19 -23.31 -30.01 -8.57
CA LEU A 19 -22.81 -28.85 -9.30
C LEU A 19 -22.02 -28.01 -8.29
N ALA A 20 -20.71 -28.04 -8.40
CA ALA A 20 -19.88 -27.03 -7.79
C ALA A 20 -20.24 -25.68 -8.47
N LEU A 21 -20.91 -24.81 -7.76
CA LEU A 21 -21.08 -23.43 -8.17
C LEU A 21 -19.68 -22.87 -8.35
N ALA A 22 -19.30 -22.57 -9.58
CA ALA A 22 -18.08 -21.82 -9.87
C ALA A 22 -18.18 -20.49 -9.10
N ALA A 23 -17.24 -20.24 -8.19
CA ALA A 23 -17.16 -18.96 -7.52
C ALA A 23 -17.06 -17.87 -8.59
N ASP A 24 -17.79 -16.77 -8.43
CA ASP A 24 -17.71 -15.64 -9.33
C ASP A 24 -16.22 -15.23 -9.46
N PRO A 25 -15.76 -14.95 -10.69
CA PRO A 25 -14.37 -14.53 -10.87
C PRO A 25 -14.12 -13.28 -10.05
N ALA A 26 -13.05 -13.32 -9.26
CA ALA A 26 -12.65 -12.19 -8.41
C ALA A 26 -12.61 -10.90 -9.25
N PRO A 27 -13.07 -9.76 -8.71
CA PRO A 27 -13.02 -8.50 -9.44
C PRO A 27 -11.58 -8.16 -9.80
N VAL A 28 -11.27 -8.19 -11.08
CA VAL A 28 -9.92 -7.89 -11.59
C VAL A 28 -9.73 -6.38 -11.52
N LYS A 29 -8.71 -5.91 -10.79
CA LYS A 29 -8.31 -4.51 -10.76
C LYS A 29 -7.81 -4.12 -12.16
N LYS A 30 -8.35 -3.03 -12.74
CA LYS A 30 -7.84 -2.47 -14.01
C LYS A 30 -6.45 -1.90 -13.78
N LEU A 31 -5.47 -2.45 -14.48
CA LEU A 31 -4.07 -2.01 -14.38
C LEU A 31 -3.76 -0.92 -15.41
N ILE A 32 -2.89 0.03 -15.03
CA ILE A 32 -2.41 1.12 -15.90
C ILE A 32 -1.18 0.73 -16.74
N LEU A 33 -0.52 -0.35 -16.36
CA LEU A 33 0.67 -0.93 -17.01
C LEU A 33 0.57 -2.46 -17.02
N PRO A 34 1.43 -3.16 -17.78
CA PRO A 34 1.50 -4.61 -17.74
C PRO A 34 1.74 -5.15 -16.33
N GLY A 35 1.01 -6.20 -15.98
CA GLY A 35 1.06 -6.76 -14.65
C GLY A 35 0.01 -7.82 -14.42
N GLU A 36 -0.25 -8.14 -13.18
CA GLU A 36 -1.26 -9.12 -12.78
C GLU A 36 -2.14 -8.57 -11.64
N SER A 37 -3.38 -9.00 -11.60
CA SER A 37 -4.30 -8.78 -10.51
C SER A 37 -4.70 -10.13 -9.93
N PHE A 38 -4.73 -10.22 -8.61
CA PHE A 38 -4.96 -11.48 -7.88
C PHE A 38 -5.63 -11.17 -6.54
N LEU A 39 -5.99 -12.23 -5.80
CA LEU A 39 -6.53 -12.07 -4.45
C LEU A 39 -5.46 -12.38 -3.41
N VAL A 40 -5.41 -11.55 -2.37
CA VAL A 40 -4.66 -11.79 -1.14
C VAL A 40 -5.64 -11.70 0.03
N ALA A 41 -5.78 -12.77 0.79
CA ALA A 41 -6.75 -12.86 1.88
C ALA A 41 -8.19 -12.42 1.46
N GLY A 42 -8.59 -12.80 0.22
CA GLY A 42 -9.89 -12.45 -0.35
C GLY A 42 -10.04 -11.01 -0.84
N ARG A 43 -8.97 -10.19 -0.87
CA ARG A 43 -8.99 -8.81 -1.33
C ARG A 43 -8.25 -8.62 -2.65
N PRO A 44 -8.75 -7.77 -3.56
CA PRO A 44 -8.05 -7.44 -4.79
C PRO A 44 -6.66 -6.85 -4.51
N ALA A 45 -5.66 -7.44 -5.10
CA ALA A 45 -4.29 -6.96 -5.11
C ALA A 45 -3.77 -6.89 -6.54
N PHE A 46 -2.69 -6.16 -6.75
CA PHE A 46 -2.06 -6.05 -8.06
C PHE A 46 -0.55 -5.96 -7.96
N ILE A 47 0.11 -6.31 -9.04
CA ILE A 47 1.52 -6.03 -9.29
C ILE A 47 1.65 -5.46 -10.70
N LEU A 48 2.30 -4.30 -10.84
CA LEU A 48 2.84 -3.82 -12.10
C LEU A 48 4.23 -4.40 -12.25
N LEU A 49 4.46 -5.13 -13.33
CA LEU A 49 5.67 -5.93 -13.52
C LEU A 49 6.72 -5.21 -14.37
N PRO A 50 8.00 -5.29 -13.99
CA PRO A 50 9.08 -4.92 -14.89
C PRO A 50 9.08 -5.80 -16.14
N PRO A 51 9.64 -5.32 -17.28
CA PRO A 51 9.97 -6.17 -18.42
C PRO A 51 10.77 -7.41 -17.96
N GLU A 52 10.55 -8.55 -18.60
CA GLU A 52 11.10 -9.84 -18.14
C GLU A 52 12.61 -9.82 -17.99
N GLU A 53 13.29 -9.21 -18.94
CA GLU A 53 14.75 -9.06 -18.98
C GLU A 53 15.33 -8.16 -17.87
N LYS A 54 14.47 -7.41 -17.16
CA LYS A 54 14.84 -6.52 -16.04
C LYS A 54 14.46 -7.06 -14.66
N ARG A 55 13.79 -8.22 -14.63
CA ARG A 55 13.39 -8.84 -13.35
C ARG A 55 14.61 -9.41 -12.63
N ALA A 56 14.61 -9.32 -11.32
CA ALA A 56 15.69 -9.78 -10.44
C ALA A 56 15.19 -10.76 -9.38
N LYS A 57 16.10 -11.44 -8.69
CA LYS A 57 15.81 -12.30 -7.55
C LYS A 57 16.80 -12.00 -6.42
N PRO A 58 16.32 -11.49 -5.25
CA PRO A 58 14.94 -11.11 -4.98
C PRO A 58 14.48 -9.91 -5.84
N GLN A 59 13.19 -9.83 -6.14
CA GLN A 59 12.62 -8.77 -6.96
C GLN A 59 12.50 -7.48 -6.16
N PRO A 60 13.17 -6.35 -6.55
CA PRO A 60 12.96 -5.05 -5.95
C PRO A 60 11.52 -4.57 -6.16
N TRP A 61 10.92 -3.92 -5.15
CA TRP A 61 9.53 -3.50 -5.26
C TRP A 61 9.16 -2.29 -4.42
N ILE A 62 8.06 -1.65 -4.83
CA ILE A 62 7.42 -0.54 -4.15
C ILE A 62 6.04 -1.01 -3.67
N MET A 63 5.74 -0.80 -2.40
CA MET A 63 4.40 -0.95 -1.83
C MET A 63 3.65 0.38 -1.98
N TYR A 64 2.62 0.37 -2.82
CA TYR A 64 1.88 1.58 -3.20
C TYR A 64 0.51 1.67 -2.52
N ALA A 65 0.12 2.88 -2.13
CA ALA A 65 -1.23 3.25 -1.71
C ALA A 65 -1.57 4.70 -2.16
N PRO A 66 -2.87 5.03 -2.38
CA PRO A 66 -4.06 4.22 -2.18
C PRO A 66 -4.31 3.26 -3.35
N THR A 67 -4.94 2.11 -3.09
CA THR A 67 -5.22 1.10 -4.11
C THR A 67 -6.69 1.00 -4.48
N LEU A 68 -7.54 1.86 -3.91
CA LEU A 68 -8.94 1.94 -4.25
C LEU A 68 -9.13 2.17 -5.76
N PRO A 69 -10.14 1.59 -6.41
CA PRO A 69 -10.48 2.04 -7.75
C PRO A 69 -10.66 3.57 -7.74
N PRO A 70 -10.04 4.36 -8.63
CA PRO A 70 -9.26 3.99 -9.80
C PRO A 70 -7.73 4.04 -9.63
N TYR A 71 -7.17 3.93 -8.42
CA TYR A 71 -5.73 4.12 -8.21
C TYR A 71 -4.90 2.83 -8.35
N PRO A 72 -3.65 2.93 -8.84
CA PRO A 72 -3.04 4.12 -9.44
C PRO A 72 -3.79 4.55 -10.70
N ASP A 73 -3.85 5.86 -10.98
CA ASP A 73 -4.57 6.42 -12.13
C ASP A 73 -3.63 6.86 -13.27
N ALA A 74 -4.20 7.45 -14.33
CA ALA A 74 -3.44 7.87 -15.50
C ALA A 74 -2.40 8.97 -15.20
N ALA A 75 -2.61 9.80 -14.17
CA ALA A 75 -1.63 10.83 -13.80
C ALA A 75 -0.33 10.22 -13.27
N GLU A 76 -0.40 9.05 -12.66
CA GLU A 76 0.74 8.34 -12.10
C GLU A 76 1.46 7.44 -13.10
N LYS A 77 0.89 7.27 -14.31
CA LYS A 77 1.38 6.31 -15.31
C LYS A 77 2.86 6.49 -15.62
N TRP A 78 3.30 7.73 -15.88
CA TRP A 78 4.70 8.03 -16.19
C TRP A 78 5.65 7.56 -15.07
N MET A 79 5.31 7.86 -13.81
CA MET A 79 6.12 7.45 -12.65
C MET A 79 6.24 5.93 -12.55
N HIS A 80 5.13 5.23 -12.70
CA HIS A 80 5.12 3.76 -12.66
C HIS A 80 5.85 3.13 -13.84
N GLU A 81 5.85 3.78 -15.03
CA GLU A 81 6.70 3.38 -16.17
C GLU A 81 8.19 3.50 -15.85
N GLN A 82 8.61 4.57 -15.14
CA GLN A 82 10.00 4.71 -14.70
C GLN A 82 10.39 3.60 -13.72
N PHE A 83 9.54 3.29 -12.74
CA PHE A 83 9.79 2.21 -11.78
C PHE A 83 9.95 0.86 -12.49
N THR A 84 8.97 0.46 -13.29
CA THR A 84 9.01 -0.83 -13.99
C THR A 84 10.14 -0.86 -15.02
N GLY A 85 10.37 0.24 -15.73
CA GLY A 85 11.50 0.41 -16.65
C GLY A 85 12.87 0.28 -15.98
N ALA A 86 12.98 0.60 -14.69
CA ALA A 86 14.19 0.44 -13.88
C ALA A 86 14.35 -0.96 -13.25
N GLY A 87 13.41 -1.88 -13.50
CA GLY A 87 13.43 -3.23 -12.93
C GLY A 87 12.78 -3.33 -11.53
N VAL A 88 11.98 -2.34 -11.13
CA VAL A 88 11.29 -2.29 -9.84
C VAL A 88 9.81 -2.58 -10.07
N ALA A 89 9.26 -3.59 -9.39
CA ALA A 89 7.83 -3.87 -9.41
C ALA A 89 7.06 -2.90 -8.50
N VAL A 90 5.77 -2.66 -8.81
CA VAL A 90 4.90 -1.88 -7.93
C VAL A 90 3.69 -2.73 -7.56
N ALA A 91 3.43 -2.88 -6.28
CA ALA A 91 2.33 -3.70 -5.79
C ALA A 91 1.48 -2.96 -4.76
N GLY A 92 0.20 -3.30 -4.72
CA GLY A 92 -0.74 -2.77 -3.76
C GLY A 92 -1.91 -3.70 -3.53
N ILE A 93 -2.65 -3.45 -2.46
CA ILE A 93 -3.84 -4.20 -2.06
C ILE A 93 -4.97 -3.23 -1.71
N ASP A 94 -6.19 -3.56 -2.10
CA ASP A 94 -7.37 -2.76 -1.76
C ASP A 94 -7.76 -2.98 -0.29
N VAL A 95 -7.46 -1.98 0.54
CA VAL A 95 -7.81 -1.98 1.96
C VAL A 95 -9.05 -1.14 2.28
N GLY A 96 -9.69 -0.59 1.25
CA GLY A 96 -10.80 0.35 1.40
C GLY A 96 -10.36 1.66 2.07
N GLU A 97 -11.31 2.37 2.67
CA GLU A 97 -11.07 3.61 3.42
C GLU A 97 -10.59 3.29 4.85
N ALA A 98 -9.44 2.60 4.94
CA ALA A 98 -8.90 2.13 6.22
C ALA A 98 -8.17 3.23 7.03
N TYR A 99 -7.83 4.38 6.42
CA TYR A 99 -7.21 5.55 7.05
C TYR A 99 -6.04 5.26 8.00
N GLY A 100 -5.26 4.18 7.73
CA GLY A 100 -4.14 3.76 8.55
C GLY A 100 -4.51 2.95 9.80
N SER A 101 -5.74 2.43 9.87
CA SER A 101 -6.18 1.58 10.97
C SER A 101 -5.37 0.28 11.07
N PRO A 102 -5.35 -0.36 12.25
CA PRO A 102 -4.69 -1.66 12.43
C PRO A 102 -5.15 -2.72 11.43
N LYS A 103 -6.46 -2.78 11.15
CA LYS A 103 -7.02 -3.71 10.16
C LYS A 103 -6.48 -3.45 8.74
N GLY A 104 -6.29 -2.17 8.36
CA GLY A 104 -5.64 -1.83 7.08
C GLY A 104 -4.18 -2.26 7.05
N SER A 105 -3.47 -2.08 8.17
CA SER A 105 -2.07 -2.51 8.31
C SER A 105 -1.91 -4.03 8.24
N GLU A 106 -2.83 -4.82 8.79
CA GLU A 106 -2.86 -6.28 8.63
C GLU A 106 -2.94 -6.69 7.17
N GLN A 107 -3.78 -6.04 6.38
CA GLN A 107 -3.94 -6.32 4.95
C GLN A 107 -2.68 -6.00 4.14
N PHE A 108 -1.95 -4.94 4.49
CA PHE A 108 -0.62 -4.68 3.91
C PHE A 108 0.40 -5.74 4.32
N THR A 109 0.29 -6.29 5.54
CA THR A 109 1.12 -7.42 5.98
C THR A 109 0.82 -8.68 5.18
N ASP A 110 -0.45 -8.95 4.88
CA ASP A 110 -0.85 -10.08 4.02
C ASP A 110 -0.23 -9.95 2.61
N LEU A 111 -0.27 -8.75 2.02
CA LEU A 111 0.39 -8.49 0.74
C LEU A 111 1.90 -8.67 0.84
N TYR A 112 2.53 -8.11 1.87
CA TYR A 112 3.96 -8.25 2.10
C TYR A 112 4.37 -9.72 2.20
N ASP A 113 3.64 -10.50 2.99
CA ASP A 113 3.90 -11.92 3.18
C ASP A 113 3.73 -12.72 1.89
N GLU A 114 2.67 -12.46 1.13
CA GLU A 114 2.45 -13.10 -0.17
C GLU A 114 3.61 -12.82 -1.14
N LEU A 115 4.08 -11.58 -1.22
CA LEU A 115 5.16 -11.22 -2.13
C LEU A 115 6.51 -11.77 -1.68
N THR A 116 6.85 -11.62 -0.40
CA THR A 116 8.19 -11.98 0.08
C THR A 116 8.36 -13.47 0.32
N LYS A 117 7.34 -14.16 0.86
CA LYS A 117 7.40 -15.59 1.19
C LYS A 117 7.09 -16.50 0.00
N ASN A 118 6.14 -16.09 -0.86
CA ASN A 118 5.62 -16.96 -1.92
C ASN A 118 6.10 -16.60 -3.32
N ARG A 119 6.43 -15.31 -3.56
CA ARG A 119 6.73 -14.82 -4.93
C ARG A 119 8.17 -14.33 -5.14
N GLY A 120 9.04 -14.44 -4.13
CA GLY A 120 10.47 -14.15 -4.26
C GLY A 120 10.80 -12.64 -4.36
N TYR A 121 9.96 -11.78 -3.77
CA TYR A 121 10.22 -10.35 -3.67
C TYR A 121 11.19 -10.03 -2.53
N ALA A 122 11.82 -8.87 -2.62
CA ALA A 122 12.80 -8.40 -1.65
C ALA A 122 12.19 -8.25 -0.24
N PRO A 123 12.97 -8.56 0.83
CA PRO A 123 12.47 -8.51 2.20
C PRO A 123 12.19 -7.09 2.70
N LYS A 124 12.70 -6.07 2.00
CA LYS A 124 12.35 -4.67 2.30
C LYS A 124 11.75 -4.00 1.08
N ALA A 125 10.61 -3.34 1.28
CA ALA A 125 9.94 -2.55 0.27
C ALA A 125 10.26 -1.06 0.43
N CYS A 126 10.36 -0.31 -0.67
CA CYS A 126 10.11 1.12 -0.60
C CYS A 126 8.58 1.32 -0.53
N VAL A 127 8.08 2.12 0.40
CA VAL A 127 6.65 2.44 0.45
C VAL A 127 6.38 3.77 -0.25
N LEU A 128 5.29 3.85 -1.03
CA LEU A 128 4.88 5.07 -1.74
C LEU A 128 3.43 5.40 -1.40
N GLY A 129 3.23 6.55 -0.74
CA GLY A 129 1.92 7.05 -0.37
C GLY A 129 1.52 8.32 -1.13
N ARG A 130 0.41 8.28 -1.86
CA ARG A 130 -0.22 9.47 -2.45
C ARG A 130 -1.42 9.88 -1.63
N SER A 131 -1.51 11.16 -1.23
CA SER A 131 -2.66 11.71 -0.50
C SER A 131 -3.02 10.83 0.71
N ARG A 132 -4.25 10.37 0.85
CA ARG A 132 -4.67 9.45 1.93
C ARG A 132 -3.88 8.14 1.99
N GLY A 133 -3.22 7.77 0.90
CA GLY A 133 -2.31 6.62 0.89
C GLY A 133 -1.14 6.78 1.86
N GLY A 134 -0.77 8.02 2.17
CA GLY A 134 0.22 8.32 3.20
C GLY A 134 -0.15 7.75 4.57
N LEU A 135 -1.41 7.88 5.01
CA LEU A 135 -1.89 7.24 6.26
C LEU A 135 -1.70 5.73 6.24
N LEU A 136 -2.02 5.10 5.10
CA LEU A 136 -2.01 3.66 4.95
C LEU A 136 -0.59 3.09 5.05
N VAL A 137 0.31 3.55 4.17
CA VAL A 137 1.68 3.02 4.11
C VAL A 137 2.51 3.43 5.33
N THR A 138 2.31 4.64 5.88
CA THR A 138 3.08 5.10 7.04
C THR A 138 2.65 4.39 8.32
N SER A 139 1.35 4.12 8.49
CA SER A 139 0.88 3.32 9.63
C SER A 139 1.54 1.94 9.63
N TRP A 140 1.50 1.24 8.50
CA TRP A 140 2.16 -0.05 8.36
C TRP A 140 3.68 0.04 8.55
N ALA A 141 4.32 1.04 7.93
CA ALA A 141 5.77 1.23 8.02
C ALA A 141 6.25 1.48 9.46
N THR A 142 5.51 2.27 10.25
CA THR A 142 5.87 2.56 11.64
C THR A 142 5.75 1.34 12.57
N ASP A 143 4.99 0.32 12.17
CA ASP A 143 4.92 -0.97 12.89
C ASP A 143 5.92 -2.00 12.35
N ASN A 144 6.47 -1.78 11.15
CA ASN A 144 7.38 -2.70 10.47
C ASN A 144 8.61 -1.97 9.89
N PRO A 145 9.34 -1.15 10.67
CA PRO A 145 10.44 -0.34 10.15
C PRO A 145 11.59 -1.18 9.56
N ASP A 146 11.76 -2.40 10.03
CA ASP A 146 12.73 -3.39 9.54
C ASP A 146 12.39 -3.94 8.14
N LYS A 147 11.13 -3.83 7.71
CA LYS A 147 10.64 -4.27 6.39
C LYS A 147 10.59 -3.13 5.36
N VAL A 148 11.01 -1.92 5.75
CA VAL A 148 10.96 -0.73 4.90
C VAL A 148 12.36 -0.30 4.52
N SER A 149 12.60 -0.10 3.22
CA SER A 149 13.87 0.42 2.69
C SER A 149 13.83 1.93 2.47
N GLY A 150 12.65 2.53 2.34
CA GLY A 150 12.44 3.97 2.19
C GLY A 150 10.96 4.31 2.13
N LEU A 151 10.62 5.60 2.34
CA LEU A 151 9.27 6.13 2.26
C LEU A 151 9.23 7.29 1.27
N ALA A 152 8.45 7.16 0.20
CA ALA A 152 8.15 8.22 -0.76
C ALA A 152 6.72 8.72 -0.59
N GLY A 153 6.49 10.03 -0.73
CA GLY A 153 5.17 10.61 -0.54
C GLY A 153 4.85 11.75 -1.51
N ILE A 154 3.66 11.71 -2.11
CA ILE A 154 3.09 12.78 -2.93
C ILE A 154 1.94 13.41 -2.15
N TYR A 155 2.12 14.64 -1.67
CA TYR A 155 1.20 15.33 -0.76
C TYR A 155 0.53 14.39 0.25
N PRO A 156 1.35 13.59 0.97
CA PRO A 156 0.83 12.50 1.78
C PRO A 156 0.11 13.02 3.03
N VAL A 157 -0.99 12.35 3.38
CA VAL A 157 -1.63 12.53 4.68
C VAL A 157 -0.85 11.71 5.71
N PHE A 158 -0.43 12.34 6.78
CA PHE A 158 0.18 11.67 7.92
C PHE A 158 -0.63 11.83 9.21
N ASP A 159 -1.48 12.86 9.28
CA ASP A 159 -2.34 13.15 10.41
C ASP A 159 -3.81 12.97 10.05
N PHE A 160 -4.46 11.95 10.60
CA PHE A 160 -5.88 11.68 10.36
C PHE A 160 -6.80 12.77 10.93
N ARG A 161 -6.31 13.68 11.82
CA ARG A 161 -7.07 14.84 12.29
C ARG A 161 -7.28 15.85 11.19
N THR A 162 -6.29 16.01 10.28
CA THR A 162 -6.35 16.95 9.16
C THR A 162 -7.18 16.39 8.01
N TYR A 163 -6.98 15.11 7.69
CA TYR A 163 -7.73 14.38 6.69
C TYR A 163 -7.79 12.88 7.04
N PRO A 164 -8.93 12.24 6.99
CA PRO A 164 -10.27 12.74 6.62
C PRO A 164 -11.00 13.46 7.76
N GLY A 165 -10.34 13.71 8.88
CA GLY A 165 -10.89 14.18 10.14
C GLY A 165 -11.37 13.04 11.05
N LEU A 166 -11.34 13.27 12.36
CA LEU A 166 -11.62 12.25 13.36
C LEU A 166 -12.97 11.56 13.18
N ALA A 167 -14.02 12.32 12.88
CA ALA A 167 -15.37 11.77 12.72
C ALA A 167 -15.46 10.73 11.59
N LYS A 168 -14.72 10.96 10.49
CA LYS A 168 -14.71 10.05 9.34
C LYS A 168 -13.74 8.88 9.53
N ALA A 169 -12.60 9.13 10.16
CA ALA A 169 -11.59 8.10 10.39
C ALA A 169 -12.03 7.06 11.42
N ALA A 170 -12.72 7.50 12.48
CA ALA A 170 -13.03 6.70 13.68
C ALA A 170 -13.67 5.34 13.37
N GLY A 171 -14.61 5.29 12.40
CA GLY A 171 -15.25 4.03 12.00
C GLY A 171 -14.29 2.97 11.50
N ALA A 172 -13.20 3.36 10.79
CA ALA A 172 -12.18 2.42 10.32
C ALA A 172 -11.35 1.82 11.47
N TYR A 173 -11.31 2.49 12.62
CA TYR A 173 -10.63 2.03 13.83
C TYR A 173 -11.57 1.29 14.80
N GLY A 174 -12.88 1.25 14.51
CA GLY A 174 -13.88 0.70 15.43
C GLY A 174 -14.08 1.55 16.69
N LEU A 175 -13.81 2.86 16.59
CA LEU A 175 -13.84 3.83 17.71
C LEU A 175 -14.83 4.96 17.43
N THR A 176 -15.18 5.70 18.46
CA THR A 176 -15.76 7.04 18.33
C THR A 176 -14.68 8.08 18.04
N ALA A 177 -15.05 9.25 17.54
CA ALA A 177 -14.09 10.33 17.28
C ALA A 177 -13.32 10.75 18.56
N ALA A 178 -13.99 10.78 19.72
CA ALA A 178 -13.36 11.12 20.99
C ALA A 178 -12.36 10.04 21.45
N GLU A 179 -12.69 8.77 21.29
CA GLU A 179 -11.78 7.65 21.60
C GLU A 179 -10.59 7.62 20.67
N LEU A 180 -10.80 7.90 19.37
CA LEU A 180 -9.70 7.97 18.39
C LEU A 180 -8.74 9.12 18.73
N GLU A 181 -9.26 10.29 19.10
CA GLU A 181 -8.42 11.41 19.56
C GLU A 181 -7.64 11.06 20.83
N ALA A 182 -8.30 10.45 21.80
CA ALA A 182 -7.65 10.03 23.05
C ALA A 182 -6.51 9.02 22.81
N GLN A 183 -6.59 8.23 21.74
CA GLN A 183 -5.59 7.23 21.35
C GLN A 183 -4.66 7.70 20.21
N ALA A 184 -4.74 8.97 19.79
CA ALA A 184 -4.00 9.46 18.63
C ALA A 184 -2.49 9.26 18.76
N LYS A 185 -1.93 9.40 19.97
CA LYS A 185 -0.49 9.16 20.22
C LYS A 185 -0.03 7.75 19.81
N GLN A 186 -0.91 6.76 19.92
CA GLN A 186 -0.65 5.37 19.56
C GLN A 186 -1.06 5.01 18.14
N LEU A 187 -2.09 5.67 17.61
CA LEU A 187 -2.75 5.27 16.37
C LEU A 187 -2.43 6.19 15.19
N ASN A 188 -2.23 7.49 15.43
CA ASN A 188 -1.99 8.45 14.36
C ASN A 188 -0.58 8.27 13.77
N PRO A 189 -0.43 8.04 12.46
CA PRO A 189 0.88 7.83 11.85
C PRO A 189 1.88 8.94 12.17
N ILE A 190 1.47 10.22 12.12
CA ILE A 190 2.37 11.34 12.40
C ILE A 190 2.99 11.26 13.80
N GLU A 191 2.24 10.81 14.80
CA GLU A 191 2.73 10.68 16.18
C GLU A 191 3.78 9.55 16.31
N ARG A 192 3.86 8.66 15.33
CA ARG A 192 4.66 7.45 15.34
C ARG A 192 5.86 7.50 14.40
N VAL A 193 5.99 8.53 13.55
CA VAL A 193 7.09 8.62 12.55
C VAL A 193 8.49 8.61 13.18
N GLY A 194 8.62 8.98 14.46
CA GLY A 194 9.87 8.84 15.20
C GLY A 194 10.44 7.41 15.18
N LYS A 195 9.59 6.37 15.06
CA LYS A 195 10.07 4.98 14.91
C LYS A 195 10.85 4.78 13.60
N LEU A 196 10.40 5.40 12.50
CA LEU A 196 11.09 5.37 11.21
C LEU A 196 12.40 6.14 11.27
N ALA A 197 12.40 7.32 11.91
CA ALA A 197 13.60 8.14 12.10
C ALA A 197 14.67 7.39 12.92
N HIS A 198 14.30 6.75 14.02
CA HIS A 198 15.20 5.93 14.84
C HIS A 198 15.75 4.72 14.06
N ALA A 199 14.91 4.10 13.22
CA ALA A 199 15.33 3.03 12.32
C ALA A 199 16.13 3.52 11.11
N LYS A 200 16.34 4.84 10.99
CA LYS A 200 17.06 5.51 9.89
C LYS A 200 16.47 5.19 8.52
N VAL A 201 15.15 4.99 8.44
CA VAL A 201 14.44 4.79 7.18
C VAL A 201 14.47 6.11 6.40
N PRO A 202 15.07 6.16 5.19
CA PRO A 202 15.09 7.41 4.43
C PRO A 202 13.70 7.74 3.87
N ALA A 203 13.39 9.04 3.76
CA ALA A 203 12.13 9.52 3.26
C ALA A 203 12.32 10.65 2.23
N PHE A 204 11.47 10.65 1.19
CA PHE A 204 11.37 11.73 0.20
C PHE A 204 9.91 12.14 0.04
N LEU A 205 9.61 13.41 0.31
CA LEU A 205 8.27 13.96 0.27
C LEU A 205 8.20 15.12 -0.72
N ILE A 206 7.15 15.19 -1.54
CA ILE A 206 6.81 16.38 -2.32
C ILE A 206 5.42 16.85 -1.94
N HIS A 207 5.27 18.16 -1.64
CA HIS A 207 4.02 18.73 -1.14
C HIS A 207 3.85 20.17 -1.61
N GLY A 208 2.62 20.58 -1.91
CA GLY A 208 2.29 21.95 -2.28
C GLY A 208 2.14 22.85 -1.06
N ASP A 209 2.62 24.10 -1.15
CA ASP A 209 2.52 25.08 -0.06
C ASP A 209 1.12 25.70 0.09
N GLN A 210 0.25 25.52 -0.91
CA GLN A 210 -1.14 25.99 -0.92
C GLN A 210 -2.16 24.83 -0.74
N ASP A 211 -1.71 23.68 -0.24
CA ASP A 211 -2.60 22.54 -0.03
C ASP A 211 -3.52 22.79 1.17
N LYS A 212 -4.82 23.00 0.88
CA LYS A 212 -5.88 23.20 1.87
C LYS A 212 -6.64 21.93 2.24
N VAL A 213 -6.44 20.85 1.48
CA VAL A 213 -7.06 19.54 1.74
C VAL A 213 -6.20 18.74 2.70
N VAL A 214 -4.90 18.73 2.43
CA VAL A 214 -3.88 18.10 3.27
C VAL A 214 -2.85 19.19 3.62
N PRO A 215 -3.05 19.94 4.71
CA PRO A 215 -2.18 21.07 5.01
C PRO A 215 -0.72 20.63 5.19
N LEU A 216 0.20 21.27 4.46
CA LEU A 216 1.63 20.99 4.49
C LEU A 216 2.19 20.98 5.91
N LYS A 217 1.80 21.99 6.71
CA LYS A 217 2.33 22.22 8.06
C LYS A 217 2.14 21.03 8.99
N GLU A 218 0.93 20.47 9.02
CA GLU A 218 0.55 19.39 9.94
C GLU A 218 0.89 17.99 9.39
N ASN A 219 1.33 17.91 8.14
CA ASN A 219 1.66 16.64 7.49
C ASN A 219 3.15 16.56 7.12
N SER A 220 3.56 16.94 5.90
CA SER A 220 4.94 16.72 5.45
C SER A 220 5.96 17.60 6.20
N ALA A 221 5.60 18.83 6.60
CA ALA A 221 6.50 19.65 7.39
C ALA A 221 6.65 19.14 8.83
N GLU A 222 5.56 18.64 9.43
CA GLU A 222 5.63 17.98 10.75
C GLU A 222 6.40 16.67 10.70
N PHE A 223 6.26 15.89 9.62
CA PHE A 223 7.07 14.68 9.40
C PHE A 223 8.57 15.02 9.40
N ASP A 224 8.97 16.01 8.60
CA ASP A 224 10.36 16.50 8.54
C ASP A 224 10.85 16.99 9.91
N ALA A 225 10.03 17.78 10.62
CA ALA A 225 10.37 18.27 11.95
C ALA A 225 10.61 17.14 12.95
N ARG A 226 9.81 16.07 12.91
CA ARG A 226 10.00 14.90 13.79
C ARG A 226 11.24 14.09 13.46
N TYR A 227 11.61 14.00 12.18
CA TYR A 227 12.89 13.41 11.79
C TYR A 227 14.07 14.23 12.32
N LYS A 228 14.03 15.56 12.19
CA LYS A 228 15.03 16.47 12.76
C LYS A 228 15.13 16.34 14.28
N ALA A 229 13.99 16.31 14.96
CA ALA A 229 13.95 16.13 16.42
C ALA A 229 14.53 14.79 16.89
N ALA A 230 14.50 13.77 16.04
CA ALA A 230 15.09 12.45 16.29
C ALA A 230 16.58 12.36 15.86
N GLY A 231 17.20 13.46 15.40
CA GLY A 231 18.59 13.47 14.91
C GLY A 231 18.79 12.67 13.62
N ALA A 232 17.80 12.69 12.74
CA ALA A 232 17.78 11.98 11.45
C ALA A 232 17.46 12.93 10.28
N GLU A 233 17.84 14.19 10.37
CA GLU A 233 17.60 15.22 9.35
C GLU A 233 18.25 14.87 8.00
N ASP A 234 19.34 14.12 8.00
CA ASP A 234 20.01 13.62 6.80
C ASP A 234 19.22 12.49 6.08
N LYS A 235 18.17 11.98 6.70
CA LYS A 235 17.34 10.90 6.17
C LYS A 235 16.03 11.38 5.53
N VAL A 236 15.70 12.67 5.60
CA VAL A 236 14.47 13.20 5.03
C VAL A 236 14.78 14.31 4.02
N THR A 237 14.11 14.21 2.87
CA THR A 237 14.06 15.28 1.86
C THR A 237 12.61 15.72 1.71
N LEU A 238 12.34 17.01 1.93
CA LEU A 238 11.02 17.61 1.69
C LEU A 238 11.15 18.65 0.57
N VAL A 239 10.52 18.37 -0.57
CA VAL A 239 10.36 19.29 -1.69
C VAL A 239 9.04 20.01 -1.55
N ILE A 240 9.08 21.34 -1.44
CA ILE A 240 7.89 22.19 -1.40
C ILE A 240 7.62 22.72 -2.80
N ALA A 241 6.44 22.44 -3.35
CA ALA A 241 6.00 22.92 -4.66
C ALA A 241 5.28 24.27 -4.53
N PRO A 242 5.91 25.40 -4.95
CA PRO A 242 5.35 26.73 -4.72
C PRO A 242 4.05 26.94 -5.49
N GLY A 243 3.04 27.53 -4.82
CA GLY A 243 1.74 27.86 -5.41
C GLY A 243 0.85 26.65 -5.69
N GLN A 244 1.26 25.43 -5.34
CA GLN A 244 0.48 24.23 -5.61
C GLN A 244 -0.39 23.83 -4.41
N GLY A 245 -1.63 23.43 -4.74
CA GLY A 245 -2.58 22.86 -3.78
C GLY A 245 -2.66 21.34 -3.91
N HIS A 246 -3.76 20.74 -3.41
CA HIS A 246 -4.07 19.32 -3.57
C HIS A 246 -4.64 19.05 -4.96
N ASN A 247 -3.82 19.08 -5.98
CA ASN A 247 -4.25 19.07 -7.38
C ASN A 247 -3.44 18.07 -8.22
N TYR A 248 -3.77 18.01 -9.52
CA TYR A 248 -3.08 17.15 -10.50
C TYR A 248 -1.95 17.91 -11.23
N TRP A 249 -1.25 18.79 -10.55
CA TRP A 249 -0.07 19.42 -11.14
C TRP A 249 0.96 18.37 -11.55
N GLU A 250 1.41 18.44 -12.80
CA GLU A 250 2.27 17.41 -13.38
C GLU A 250 3.58 17.20 -12.62
N GLY A 251 4.12 18.27 -12.01
CA GLY A 251 5.35 18.19 -11.22
C GLY A 251 5.26 17.27 -10.01
N PHE A 252 4.07 16.99 -9.47
CA PHE A 252 3.90 15.98 -8.43
C PHE A 252 4.13 14.55 -8.93
N PHE A 253 3.69 14.27 -10.16
CA PHE A 253 3.68 12.92 -10.74
C PHE A 253 4.87 12.67 -11.67
N LYS A 254 5.64 13.72 -11.98
CA LYS A 254 6.87 13.67 -12.78
C LYS A 254 8.09 14.22 -12.03
N CYS A 255 8.06 14.21 -10.70
CA CYS A 255 9.21 14.53 -9.87
C CYS A 255 10.28 13.45 -10.05
N GLN A 256 11.31 13.76 -10.84
CA GLN A 256 12.38 12.80 -11.16
C GLN A 256 13.14 12.40 -9.90
N GLU A 257 13.40 13.34 -8.99
CA GLU A 257 14.13 13.08 -7.74
C GLU A 257 13.38 12.10 -6.84
N LEU A 258 12.05 12.20 -6.75
CA LEU A 258 11.23 11.24 -6.01
C LEU A 258 11.29 9.86 -6.66
N VAL A 259 11.24 9.81 -8.00
CA VAL A 259 11.32 8.55 -8.77
C VAL A 259 12.68 7.89 -8.55
N ASP A 260 13.76 8.65 -8.68
CA ASP A 260 15.13 8.14 -8.50
C ASP A 260 15.34 7.65 -7.07
N PHE A 261 14.83 8.40 -6.08
CA PHE A 261 14.83 7.97 -4.69
C PHE A 261 14.11 6.64 -4.50
N ALA A 262 12.88 6.52 -4.97
CA ALA A 262 12.08 5.30 -4.77
C ALA A 262 12.73 4.08 -5.45
N ILE A 263 13.30 4.24 -6.66
CA ILE A 263 14.05 3.19 -7.35
C ILE A 263 15.29 2.78 -6.54
N ALA A 264 16.07 3.75 -6.07
CA ALA A 264 17.27 3.48 -5.30
C ALA A 264 16.94 2.71 -4.01
N GLN A 265 15.90 3.14 -3.27
CA GLN A 265 15.50 2.49 -2.03
C GLN A 265 14.95 1.08 -2.26
N ALA A 266 14.12 0.87 -3.28
CA ALA A 266 13.61 -0.46 -3.62
C ALA A 266 14.76 -1.43 -3.97
N LYS A 267 15.75 -0.98 -4.74
CA LYS A 267 16.93 -1.78 -5.08
C LYS A 267 17.83 -2.05 -3.86
N ALA A 268 18.02 -1.05 -2.98
CA ALA A 268 18.75 -1.24 -1.72
C ALA A 268 18.06 -2.29 -0.83
N GLY A 269 16.72 -2.29 -0.77
CA GLY A 269 15.93 -3.32 -0.07
C GLY A 269 16.15 -4.73 -0.59
N ALA A 270 16.44 -4.90 -1.87
CA ALA A 270 16.75 -6.19 -2.49
C ALA A 270 18.21 -6.65 -2.26
N ALA A 271 19.12 -5.73 -1.99
CA ALA A 271 20.52 -6.03 -1.72
C ALA A 271 20.78 -6.44 -0.25
N THR A 272 19.79 -6.27 0.63
CA THR A 272 19.89 -6.65 2.05
C THR A 272 19.79 -8.18 2.17
N LYS A 273 20.83 -8.81 2.75
CA LYS A 273 20.83 -10.26 3.04
C LYS A 273 20.05 -10.57 4.31
#